data_9dce92735ed6d9184049757b6f78a5f0
#
_entry.id   9dce92735ed6d9184049757b6f78a5f0
#
_cell.length_a   1.000
_cell.length_b   1.000
_cell.length_c   1.000
_cell.angle_alpha   90.00
_cell.angle_beta   90.00
_cell.angle_gamma   90.00
#
_symmetry.space_group_name_H-M   'P 1'
#
loop_
_entity.id
_entity.type
_entity.pdbx_description
1 polymer ?
#
loop_
_entity_poly.entity_id
_entity_poly.type
_entity_poly.pdbx_seq_one_letter_code
_entity_poly.pdbx_strand_id
1 'polypeptide(L)'
;QYAVVPPDFKFPDILYEVIDECYISENDAATRADGIDWEAVERESYILTGNADRVATLTRGSAKEQPAGRITIEDEHYSGGKPVGVAGVRVCCNSFVKYDYAVTDRDGYYKMEKSFSSKLRYRLVFENEKGFTIGFNLVLVPASVSTLGRTEPTGVNMTVTKTSDEKLFRRCVVNNAAYDYISRCASEDLGLALPPSDLRIWIFHKLAASSAVMLHQGALVSQDDIKEFLG
;
A
#
# COMPACT_ATOMS: atom_id res chain seq x y z
N GLN A 1 -7.86 4.42 -24.17
CA GLN A 1 -6.45 4.05 -24.00
C GLN A 1 -6.09 4.20 -22.55
N TYR A 2 -5.31 3.28 -22.01
CA TYR A 2 -4.80 3.32 -20.65
C TYR A 2 -3.31 3.68 -20.71
N ALA A 3 -2.86 4.49 -19.77
CA ALA A 3 -1.46 4.84 -19.60
C ALA A 3 -1.08 4.79 -18.12
N VAL A 4 0.13 4.36 -17.84
CA VAL A 4 0.75 4.47 -16.51
C VAL A 4 1.71 5.66 -16.57
N VAL A 5 1.53 6.60 -15.68
CA VAL A 5 2.31 7.85 -15.65
C VAL A 5 2.85 8.10 -14.24
N PRO A 6 3.95 8.85 -14.10
CA PRO A 6 4.45 9.26 -12.79
C PRO A 6 3.41 10.06 -11.99
N PRO A 7 3.48 10.08 -10.65
CA PRO A 7 2.51 10.78 -9.81
C PRO A 7 2.45 12.30 -10.03
N ASP A 8 3.51 12.88 -10.56
CA ASP A 8 3.65 14.32 -10.85
C ASP A 8 3.41 14.67 -12.32
N PHE A 9 2.93 13.71 -13.12
CA PHE A 9 2.63 13.93 -14.52
C PHE A 9 1.52 14.97 -14.68
N LYS A 10 1.79 15.99 -15.46
CA LYS A 10 0.80 17.00 -15.83
C LYS A 10 0.01 16.50 -17.03
N PHE A 11 -1.23 16.12 -16.77
CA PHE A 11 -2.13 15.71 -17.84
C PHE A 11 -2.43 16.89 -18.78
N PRO A 12 -2.49 16.65 -20.10
CA PRO A 12 -3.07 17.61 -21.03
C PRO A 12 -4.54 17.85 -20.69
N ASP A 13 -5.13 18.92 -21.20
CA ASP A 13 -6.53 19.28 -21.00
C ASP A 13 -7.47 18.32 -21.79
N ILE A 14 -7.51 17.07 -21.34
CA ILE A 14 -8.35 16.01 -21.87
C ILE A 14 -9.10 15.34 -20.71
N LEU A 15 -10.27 14.80 -21.00
CA LEU A 15 -11.01 14.03 -20.01
C LEU A 15 -10.25 12.74 -19.67
N TYR A 16 -9.94 12.52 -18.41
CA TYR A 16 -9.32 11.29 -17.92
C TYR A 16 -9.95 10.86 -16.59
N GLU A 17 -9.83 9.58 -16.29
CA GLU A 17 -10.24 8.98 -15.01
C GLU A 17 -9.02 8.27 -14.41
N VAL A 18 -8.74 8.53 -13.13
CA VAL A 18 -7.74 7.78 -12.37
C VAL A 18 -8.39 6.47 -11.92
N ILE A 19 -7.95 5.37 -12.52
CA ILE A 19 -8.51 4.04 -12.22
C ILE A 19 -7.90 3.49 -10.94
N ASP A 20 -6.56 3.57 -10.82
CA ASP A 20 -5.83 3.11 -9.64
C ASP A 20 -4.45 3.76 -9.54
N GLU A 21 -3.90 3.75 -8.33
CA GLU A 21 -2.49 4.07 -8.07
C GLU A 21 -1.70 2.77 -7.99
N CYS A 22 -0.72 2.64 -8.87
CA CYS A 22 0.06 1.42 -8.99
C CYS A 22 1.35 1.49 -8.17
N TYR A 23 1.71 0.39 -7.53
CA TYR A 23 3.01 0.16 -6.91
C TYR A 23 3.82 -0.80 -7.78
N ILE A 24 4.94 -0.31 -8.28
CA ILE A 24 5.94 -1.17 -8.91
C ILE A 24 6.85 -1.62 -7.77
N SER A 25 6.85 -2.92 -7.45
CA SER A 25 7.73 -3.45 -6.43
C SER A 25 9.17 -3.28 -6.90
N GLU A 26 9.89 -2.35 -6.29
CA GLU A 26 11.33 -2.36 -6.38
C GLU A 26 11.85 -3.62 -5.68
N ASN A 27 12.97 -4.16 -6.15
CA ASN A 27 13.55 -5.36 -5.56
C ASN A 27 13.89 -5.04 -4.09
N ASP A 28 13.07 -5.50 -3.17
CA ASP A 28 13.15 -5.19 -1.73
C ASP A 28 14.54 -5.51 -1.14
N ALA A 29 15.20 -6.54 -1.68
CA ALA A 29 16.56 -6.92 -1.30
C ALA A 29 17.60 -5.85 -1.66
N ALA A 30 17.43 -5.15 -2.78
CA ALA A 30 18.35 -4.10 -3.21
C ALA A 30 18.17 -2.81 -2.40
N THR A 31 16.94 -2.49 -1.98
CA THR A 31 16.67 -1.29 -1.17
C THR A 31 17.07 -1.43 0.30
N ARG A 32 17.21 -2.66 0.78
CA ARG A 32 17.66 -3.00 2.14
C ARG A 32 19.13 -3.40 2.21
N ALA A 33 19.90 -3.32 1.12
CA ALA A 33 21.29 -3.68 1.10
C ALA A 33 22.08 -2.90 2.16
N ASP A 34 22.72 -3.62 3.07
CA ASP A 34 23.61 -3.08 4.09
C ASP A 34 24.80 -2.38 3.43
N GLY A 35 25.15 -1.22 3.94
CA GLY A 35 26.34 -0.48 3.51
C GLY A 35 26.11 0.63 2.47
N ILE A 36 24.90 0.84 1.99
CA ILE A 36 24.59 1.99 1.13
C ILE A 36 24.39 3.25 1.98
N ASP A 37 25.20 4.28 1.76
CA ASP A 37 24.95 5.61 2.33
C ASP A 37 23.83 6.32 1.56
N TRP A 38 22.59 6.02 1.93
CA TRP A 38 21.39 6.59 1.32
C TRP A 38 21.33 8.12 1.42
N GLU A 39 21.99 8.74 2.39
CA GLU A 39 22.04 10.20 2.51
C GLU A 39 22.97 10.80 1.46
N ALA A 40 24.09 10.16 1.21
CA ALA A 40 24.98 10.55 0.12
C ALA A 40 24.30 10.39 -1.25
N VAL A 41 23.61 9.25 -1.45
CA VAL A 41 22.83 8.99 -2.69
C VAL A 41 21.73 10.04 -2.87
N GLU A 42 20.97 10.37 -1.84
CA GLU A 42 19.90 11.35 -1.90
C GLU A 42 20.45 12.76 -2.20
N ARG A 43 21.55 13.14 -1.54
CA ARG A 43 22.23 14.42 -1.78
C ARG A 43 22.71 14.55 -3.21
N GLU A 44 23.44 13.57 -3.73
CA GLU A 44 23.89 13.57 -5.12
C GLU A 44 22.74 13.58 -6.12
N SER A 45 21.67 12.86 -5.84
CA SER A 45 20.48 12.85 -6.67
C SER A 45 19.82 14.22 -6.77
N TYR A 46 19.76 14.98 -5.68
CA TYR A 46 19.28 16.37 -5.72
C TYR A 46 20.20 17.26 -6.55
N ILE A 47 21.53 17.13 -6.41
CA ILE A 47 22.51 17.90 -7.17
C ILE A 47 22.38 17.61 -8.68
N LEU A 48 22.37 16.33 -9.05
CA LEU A 48 22.31 15.89 -10.44
C LEU A 48 20.99 16.26 -11.14
N THR A 49 19.90 16.39 -10.38
CA THR A 49 18.58 16.78 -10.92
C THR A 49 18.33 18.31 -10.88
N GLY A 50 19.35 19.13 -10.55
CA GLY A 50 19.22 20.57 -10.49
C GLY A 50 18.47 21.12 -9.28
N ASN A 51 18.30 20.32 -8.23
CA ASN A 51 17.61 20.66 -6.98
C ASN A 51 18.60 20.81 -5.81
N ALA A 52 19.81 21.32 -6.06
CA ALA A 52 20.87 21.46 -5.06
C ALA A 52 20.48 22.34 -3.86
N ASP A 53 19.55 23.29 -4.05
CA ASP A 53 18.95 24.10 -2.98
C ASP A 53 18.28 23.27 -1.89
N ARG A 54 17.76 22.11 -2.23
CA ARG A 54 17.13 21.17 -1.28
C ARG A 54 18.14 20.44 -0.40
N VAL A 55 19.38 20.31 -0.83
CA VAL A 55 20.46 19.71 -0.04
C VAL A 55 20.69 20.52 1.24
N ALA A 56 20.60 21.82 1.20
CA ALA A 56 20.77 22.70 2.36
C ALA A 56 19.68 22.47 3.44
N THR A 57 18.51 22.00 3.05
CA THR A 57 17.44 21.60 4.00
C THR A 57 17.68 20.25 4.65
N LEU A 58 18.36 19.34 3.97
CA LEU A 58 18.73 18.02 4.52
C LEU A 58 19.87 18.15 5.55
N THR A 59 20.79 19.10 5.34
CA THR A 59 21.98 19.31 6.21
C THR A 59 21.71 20.17 7.43
N ARG A 60 20.60 20.92 7.48
CA ARG A 60 20.23 21.74 8.63
C ARG A 60 19.59 20.93 9.74
N GLY A 61 20.38 20.04 10.40
CA GLY A 61 20.13 19.58 11.77
C GLY A 61 18.74 19.13 12.18
N SER A 62 17.87 18.71 11.24
CA SER A 62 16.62 18.07 11.58
C SER A 62 16.91 16.73 12.24
N ALA A 63 16.39 16.54 13.44
CA ALA A 63 16.50 15.24 14.12
C ALA A 63 16.02 14.14 13.17
N LYS A 64 16.80 13.06 13.10
CA LYS A 64 16.40 11.87 12.33
C LYS A 64 15.32 11.15 13.11
N GLU A 65 14.17 10.99 12.49
CA GLU A 65 13.04 10.25 13.05
C GLU A 65 12.91 8.90 12.36
N GLN A 66 12.61 7.88 13.13
CA GLN A 66 12.28 6.55 12.64
C GLN A 66 10.75 6.47 12.52
N PRO A 67 10.17 6.47 11.30
CA PRO A 67 8.73 6.54 11.14
C PRO A 67 8.03 5.36 11.80
N ALA A 68 7.04 5.64 12.62
CA ALA A 68 6.19 4.65 13.26
C ALA A 68 4.76 5.18 13.34
N GLY A 69 3.80 4.27 13.42
CA GLY A 69 2.40 4.71 13.53
C GLY A 69 1.43 3.57 13.61
N ARG A 70 0.16 3.92 13.46
CA ARG A 70 -0.93 2.96 13.53
C ARG A 70 -1.98 3.25 12.46
N ILE A 71 -2.36 2.21 11.70
CA ILE A 71 -3.44 2.27 10.70
C ILE A 71 -4.62 1.46 11.22
N THR A 72 -5.77 2.10 11.33
CA THR A 72 -7.00 1.45 11.84
C THR A 72 -8.18 1.74 10.93
N ILE A 73 -9.20 0.90 11.02
CA ILE A 73 -10.53 1.13 10.46
C ILE A 73 -11.56 1.22 11.58
N GLU A 74 -12.61 1.98 11.35
CA GLU A 74 -13.74 2.09 12.25
C GLU A 74 -15.04 1.96 11.45
N ASP A 75 -15.88 1.00 11.84
CA ASP A 75 -17.18 0.72 11.21
C ASP A 75 -18.14 0.11 12.24
N GLU A 76 -19.41 0.53 12.21
CA GLU A 76 -20.42 0.04 13.15
C GLU A 76 -20.67 -1.47 13.03
N HIS A 77 -20.65 -2.01 11.81
CA HIS A 77 -20.98 -3.41 11.55
C HIS A 77 -19.78 -4.33 11.75
N TYR A 78 -18.60 -3.90 11.30
CA TYR A 78 -17.39 -4.71 11.37
C TYR A 78 -16.72 -4.64 12.75
N SER A 79 -16.58 -3.44 13.30
CA SER A 79 -15.80 -3.20 14.52
C SER A 79 -16.63 -2.77 15.74
N GLY A 80 -17.96 -2.69 15.62
CA GLY A 80 -18.84 -2.16 16.66
C GLY A 80 -18.54 -0.70 17.00
N GLY A 81 -18.11 0.07 16.02
CA GLY A 81 -17.78 1.50 16.18
C GLY A 81 -16.47 1.75 16.94
N LYS A 82 -15.59 0.76 17.05
CA LYS A 82 -14.26 0.92 17.68
C LYS A 82 -13.16 0.79 16.64
N PRO A 83 -12.07 1.58 16.76
CA PRO A 83 -10.93 1.43 15.88
C PRO A 83 -10.28 0.05 16.00
N VAL A 84 -10.18 -0.68 14.87
CA VAL A 84 -9.53 -1.98 14.74
C VAL A 84 -8.35 -1.86 13.80
N GLY A 85 -7.22 -2.51 14.11
CA GLY A 85 -6.00 -2.45 13.30
C GLY A 85 -6.23 -2.98 11.88
N VAL A 86 -5.55 -2.39 10.90
CA VAL A 86 -5.44 -2.95 9.55
C VAL A 86 -4.22 -3.86 9.55
N ALA A 87 -4.45 -5.17 9.55
CA ALA A 87 -3.44 -6.18 9.83
C ALA A 87 -2.68 -6.66 8.58
N GLY A 88 -1.37 -6.82 8.73
CA GLY A 88 -0.51 -7.49 7.75
C GLY A 88 -0.31 -6.75 6.45
N VAL A 89 -0.64 -5.45 6.36
CA VAL A 89 -0.44 -4.64 5.16
C VAL A 89 0.90 -3.93 5.18
N ARG A 90 1.45 -3.66 4.00
CA ARG A 90 2.72 -2.96 3.87
C ARG A 90 2.50 -1.45 3.87
N VAL A 91 3.10 -0.76 4.83
CA VAL A 91 3.21 0.70 4.85
C VAL A 91 4.55 1.07 4.24
N CYS A 92 4.54 1.86 3.17
CA CYS A 92 5.74 2.32 2.49
C CYS A 92 5.95 3.80 2.73
N CYS A 93 7.19 4.23 2.84
CA CYS A 93 7.54 5.64 2.86
C CYS A 93 8.75 5.93 1.98
N ASN A 94 8.76 7.10 1.37
CA ASN A 94 9.93 7.57 0.64
C ASN A 94 10.09 9.09 0.74
N SER A 95 11.35 9.54 0.77
CA SER A 95 11.73 10.92 0.47
C SER A 95 11.90 11.11 -1.04
N PHE A 96 13.07 11.48 -1.51
CA PHE A 96 13.33 11.55 -2.95
C PHE A 96 13.74 10.18 -3.52
N VAL A 97 14.87 9.64 -3.05
CA VAL A 97 15.36 8.31 -3.47
C VAL A 97 15.42 7.31 -2.34
N LYS A 98 15.41 7.79 -1.10
CA LYS A 98 15.47 6.92 0.08
C LYS A 98 14.07 6.37 0.36
N TYR A 99 13.98 5.06 0.35
CA TYR A 99 12.74 4.28 0.54
C TYR A 99 12.88 3.34 1.72
N ASP A 100 11.76 3.11 2.42
CA ASP A 100 11.62 2.05 3.40
C ASP A 100 10.16 1.58 3.49
N TYR A 101 9.95 0.40 4.08
CA TYR A 101 8.62 -0.13 4.35
C TYR A 101 8.60 -0.93 5.65
N ALA A 102 7.42 -1.06 6.22
CA ALA A 102 7.14 -1.94 7.33
C ALA A 102 5.78 -2.61 7.13
N VAL A 103 5.58 -3.77 7.72
CA VAL A 103 4.29 -4.47 7.72
C VAL A 103 3.58 -4.16 9.02
N THR A 104 2.27 -3.90 8.97
CA THR A 104 1.47 -3.67 10.17
C THR A 104 1.25 -4.98 10.93
N ASP A 105 1.30 -4.90 12.25
CA ASP A 105 0.87 -6.00 13.10
C ASP A 105 -0.68 -6.13 13.12
N ARG A 106 -1.18 -7.07 13.92
CA ARG A 106 -2.63 -7.32 14.05
C ARG A 106 -3.39 -6.07 14.56
N ASP A 107 -2.76 -5.26 15.37
CA ASP A 107 -3.34 -4.05 15.94
C ASP A 107 -3.14 -2.81 15.06
N GLY A 108 -2.52 -2.99 13.88
CA GLY A 108 -2.27 -1.97 12.88
C GLY A 108 -1.02 -1.12 13.13
N TYR A 109 -0.18 -1.46 14.12
CA TYR A 109 1.06 -0.75 14.38
C TYR A 109 2.14 -1.14 13.37
N TYR A 110 2.96 -0.17 13.00
CA TYR A 110 4.14 -0.36 12.16
C TYR A 110 5.29 0.52 12.63
N LYS A 111 6.51 0.11 12.32
CA LYS A 111 7.73 0.88 12.57
C LYS A 111 8.73 0.62 11.45
N MET A 112 9.22 1.67 10.82
CA MET A 112 10.26 1.60 9.80
C MET A 112 11.62 1.23 10.39
N GLU A 113 12.51 0.67 9.59
CA GLU A 113 13.88 0.38 10.02
C GLU A 113 14.79 1.60 9.83
N LYS A 114 14.58 2.37 8.75
CA LYS A 114 15.40 3.53 8.41
C LYS A 114 14.88 4.80 9.09
N SER A 115 15.80 5.71 9.39
CA SER A 115 15.49 7.05 9.90
C SER A 115 15.54 8.08 8.78
N PHE A 116 14.70 9.09 8.87
CA PHE A 116 14.58 10.16 7.88
C PHE A 116 14.57 11.52 8.57
N SER A 117 15.05 12.55 7.87
CA SER A 117 15.10 13.93 8.35
C SER A 117 14.17 14.90 7.59
N SER A 118 13.48 14.41 6.56
CA SER A 118 12.61 15.23 5.71
C SER A 118 11.19 14.64 5.63
N LYS A 119 10.25 15.44 5.13
CA LYS A 119 8.87 14.99 4.86
C LYS A 119 8.85 13.82 3.90
N LEU A 120 8.07 12.80 4.24
CA LEU A 120 7.95 11.56 3.51
C LEU A 120 6.57 11.45 2.85
N ARG A 121 6.55 10.84 1.66
CA ARG A 121 5.32 10.35 1.07
C ARG A 121 5.04 8.97 1.64
N TYR A 122 3.86 8.78 2.22
CA TYR A 122 3.41 7.50 2.75
C TYR A 122 2.38 6.87 1.82
N ARG A 123 2.47 5.55 1.70
CA ARG A 123 1.56 4.73 0.90
C ARG A 123 1.22 3.45 1.65
N LEU A 124 0.00 2.96 1.47
CA LEU A 124 -0.44 1.67 1.94
C LEU A 124 -0.53 0.73 0.73
N VAL A 125 0.19 -0.38 0.78
CA VAL A 125 0.24 -1.40 -0.28
C VAL A 125 -0.46 -2.64 0.22
N PHE A 126 -1.48 -3.08 -0.50
CA PHE A 126 -2.32 -4.21 -0.12
C PHE A 126 -1.72 -5.54 -0.59
N GLU A 127 -0.46 -5.73 -0.28
CA GLU A 127 0.26 -7.00 -0.31
C GLU A 127 0.40 -7.47 1.13
N ASN A 128 -0.34 -8.53 1.49
CA ASN A 128 -0.45 -8.96 2.88
C ASN A 128 0.61 -10.00 3.23
N GLU A 129 1.11 -9.96 4.46
CA GLU A 129 2.08 -10.94 4.99
C GLU A 129 1.57 -12.38 4.98
N LYS A 130 0.22 -12.58 4.92
CA LYS A 130 -0.41 -13.91 4.81
C LYS A 130 -0.41 -14.47 3.39
N GLY A 131 0.28 -13.81 2.44
CA GLY A 131 0.47 -14.30 1.08
C GLY A 131 -0.66 -13.97 0.10
N PHE A 132 -1.61 -13.10 0.46
CA PHE A 132 -2.63 -12.63 -0.48
C PHE A 132 -2.41 -11.16 -0.86
N THR A 133 -2.98 -10.76 -1.99
CA THR A 133 -2.98 -9.39 -2.45
C THR A 133 -4.40 -8.91 -2.75
N ILE A 134 -4.65 -7.61 -2.55
CA ILE A 134 -5.88 -6.97 -2.99
C ILE A 134 -5.53 -6.02 -4.13
N GLY A 135 -6.16 -6.19 -5.28
CA GLY A 135 -5.98 -5.32 -6.42
C GLY A 135 -6.14 -5.99 -7.76
N PHE A 136 -6.34 -5.14 -8.75
CA PHE A 136 -6.47 -5.53 -10.14
C PHE A 136 -5.08 -5.71 -10.74
N ASN A 137 -4.78 -6.90 -11.25
CA ASN A 137 -3.49 -7.18 -11.89
C ASN A 137 -3.55 -6.89 -13.38
N LEU A 138 -3.08 -5.73 -13.75
CA LEU A 138 -2.49 -5.58 -15.08
C LEU A 138 -1.01 -5.96 -14.93
N VAL A 139 -0.55 -6.93 -15.66
CA VAL A 139 0.76 -7.61 -15.77
C VAL A 139 1.98 -7.04 -14.98
N LEU A 140 1.96 -5.81 -14.51
CA LEU A 140 3.06 -5.11 -13.84
C LEU A 140 2.71 -4.59 -12.43
N VAL A 141 1.49 -4.82 -11.93
CA VAL A 141 1.07 -4.24 -10.65
C VAL A 141 0.55 -5.31 -9.71
N PRO A 142 1.36 -5.75 -8.74
CA PRO A 142 1.01 -6.88 -7.88
C PRO A 142 -0.12 -6.58 -6.88
N ALA A 143 -0.32 -5.32 -6.48
CA ALA A 143 -1.29 -4.96 -5.46
C ALA A 143 -1.83 -3.53 -5.61
N SER A 144 -3.00 -3.26 -5.07
CA SER A 144 -3.54 -1.90 -4.95
C SER A 144 -2.72 -1.05 -3.99
N VAL A 145 -2.53 0.20 -4.36
CA VAL A 145 -1.83 1.20 -3.56
C VAL A 145 -2.79 2.32 -3.19
N SER A 146 -2.71 2.78 -1.95
CA SER A 146 -3.39 4.00 -1.50
C SER A 146 -2.38 4.98 -0.95
N THR A 147 -2.35 6.18 -1.51
CA THR A 147 -1.48 7.26 -1.01
C THR A 147 -2.08 7.82 0.27
N LEU A 148 -1.29 7.83 1.35
CA LEU A 148 -1.69 8.39 2.65
C LEU A 148 -1.29 9.87 2.79
N GLY A 149 -0.64 10.42 1.77
CA GLY A 149 -0.18 11.81 1.74
C GLY A 149 1.31 11.98 2.02
N ARG A 150 1.73 13.25 2.15
CA ARG A 150 3.09 13.63 2.47
C ARG A 150 3.11 14.35 3.82
N THR A 151 3.79 13.78 4.80
CA THR A 151 3.82 14.27 6.18
C THR A 151 5.21 14.15 6.79
N GLU A 152 5.33 14.56 8.03
CA GLU A 152 6.60 14.54 8.79
C GLU A 152 7.16 13.12 8.92
N PRO A 153 8.46 12.95 9.16
CA PRO A 153 9.11 11.65 9.23
C PRO A 153 8.80 10.85 10.51
N THR A 154 7.96 11.37 11.38
CA THR A 154 7.50 10.69 12.61
C THR A 154 6.62 9.49 12.34
N GLY A 155 5.94 9.45 11.18
CA GLY A 155 5.01 8.39 10.80
C GLY A 155 3.57 8.89 10.62
N VAL A 156 2.67 7.96 10.32
CA VAL A 156 1.24 8.25 10.13
C VAL A 156 0.39 7.44 11.08
N ASN A 157 -0.45 8.15 11.85
CA ASN A 157 -1.55 7.55 12.59
C ASN A 157 -2.86 7.94 11.90
N MET A 158 -3.63 6.94 11.49
CA MET A 158 -4.90 7.22 10.81
C MET A 158 -5.96 6.17 11.14
N THR A 159 -7.20 6.65 11.24
CA THR A 159 -8.38 5.81 11.29
C THR A 159 -9.19 6.02 10.02
N VAL A 160 -9.35 4.96 9.25
CA VAL A 160 -10.09 4.99 7.99
C VAL A 160 -11.55 4.67 8.28
N THR A 161 -12.44 5.54 7.83
CA THR A 161 -13.90 5.33 7.90
C THR A 161 -14.47 5.33 6.49
N LYS A 162 -15.67 4.78 6.33
CA LYS A 162 -16.36 4.80 5.04
C LYS A 162 -16.57 6.22 4.49
N THR A 163 -16.73 7.19 5.39
CA THR A 163 -16.95 8.60 5.02
C THR A 163 -15.67 9.36 4.74
N SER A 164 -14.53 8.93 5.31
CA SER A 164 -13.23 9.61 5.08
C SER A 164 -12.60 9.22 3.74
N ASP A 165 -12.62 7.92 3.41
CA ASP A 165 -12.13 7.37 2.14
C ASP A 165 -12.79 6.00 1.92
N GLU A 166 -13.86 5.97 1.12
CA GLU A 166 -14.63 4.75 0.87
C GLU A 166 -13.80 3.68 0.15
N LYS A 167 -12.95 4.05 -0.80
CA LYS A 167 -12.11 3.11 -1.56
C LYS A 167 -11.08 2.44 -0.64
N LEU A 168 -10.38 3.23 0.15
CA LEU A 168 -9.40 2.74 1.12
C LEU A 168 -10.08 1.91 2.20
N PHE A 169 -11.23 2.37 2.72
CA PHE A 169 -12.01 1.67 3.72
C PHE A 169 -12.41 0.25 3.26
N ARG A 170 -12.94 0.11 2.05
CA ARG A 170 -13.31 -1.20 1.47
C ARG A 170 -12.10 -2.13 1.36
N ARG A 171 -10.95 -1.61 0.92
CA ARG A 171 -9.70 -2.38 0.84
C ARG A 171 -9.27 -2.87 2.23
N CYS A 172 -9.33 -2.02 3.23
CA CYS A 172 -8.96 -2.37 4.61
C CYS A 172 -9.92 -3.41 5.22
N VAL A 173 -11.23 -3.28 5.00
CA VAL A 173 -12.22 -4.27 5.48
C VAL A 173 -11.99 -5.64 4.85
N VAL A 174 -11.82 -5.69 3.53
CA VAL A 174 -11.56 -6.95 2.80
C VAL A 174 -10.21 -7.55 3.23
N ASN A 175 -9.19 -6.71 3.43
CA ASN A 175 -7.90 -7.15 3.94
C ASN A 175 -8.03 -7.84 5.30
N ASN A 176 -8.70 -7.21 6.24
CA ASN A 176 -8.86 -7.75 7.58
C ASN A 176 -9.70 -9.04 7.58
N ALA A 177 -10.76 -9.10 6.78
CA ALA A 177 -11.57 -10.31 6.63
C ALA A 177 -10.74 -11.48 6.10
N ALA A 178 -9.91 -11.26 5.07
CA ALA A 178 -9.02 -12.29 4.53
C ALA A 178 -7.91 -12.67 5.52
N TYR A 179 -7.32 -11.69 6.20
CA TYR A 179 -6.31 -11.92 7.23
C TYR A 179 -6.85 -12.78 8.37
N ASP A 180 -8.04 -12.45 8.90
CA ASP A 180 -8.69 -13.19 9.99
C ASP A 180 -9.07 -14.58 9.55
N TYR A 181 -9.62 -14.76 8.34
CA TYR A 181 -9.96 -16.08 7.80
C TYR A 181 -8.73 -16.98 7.73
N ILE A 182 -7.64 -16.52 7.09
CA ILE A 182 -6.41 -17.30 6.94
C ILE A 182 -5.78 -17.61 8.31
N SER A 183 -5.79 -16.63 9.22
CA SER A 183 -5.25 -16.82 10.57
C SER A 183 -6.03 -17.88 11.36
N ARG A 184 -7.36 -17.90 11.22
CA ARG A 184 -8.21 -18.93 11.86
C ARG A 184 -8.02 -20.31 11.25
N CYS A 185 -7.97 -20.41 9.92
CA CYS A 185 -7.67 -21.68 9.25
C CYS A 185 -6.33 -22.26 9.69
N ALA A 186 -5.33 -21.42 9.99
CA ALA A 186 -4.01 -21.85 10.43
C ALA A 186 -3.94 -22.23 11.93
N SER A 187 -4.74 -21.58 12.79
CA SER A 187 -4.66 -21.72 14.25
C SER A 187 -5.74 -22.59 14.87
N GLU A 188 -6.87 -22.75 14.21
CA GLU A 188 -8.01 -23.51 14.69
C GLU A 188 -8.14 -24.80 13.88
N ASP A 189 -8.34 -25.93 14.55
CA ASP A 189 -8.58 -27.21 13.88
C ASP A 189 -10.03 -27.31 13.38
N LEU A 190 -10.36 -26.43 12.46
CA LEU A 190 -11.69 -26.31 11.87
C LEU A 190 -11.90 -27.26 10.69
N GLY A 191 -10.88 -28.03 10.28
CA GLY A 191 -10.94 -28.88 9.09
C GLY A 191 -11.09 -28.09 7.77
N LEU A 192 -10.82 -26.78 7.78
CA LEU A 192 -10.90 -25.93 6.61
C LEU A 192 -9.55 -25.90 5.89
N ALA A 193 -9.59 -26.04 4.57
CA ALA A 193 -8.40 -25.90 3.75
C ALA A 193 -7.96 -24.42 3.73
N LEU A 194 -6.66 -24.20 3.87
CA LEU A 194 -6.09 -22.89 3.62
C LEU A 194 -6.32 -22.48 2.17
N PRO A 195 -6.62 -21.19 1.89
CA PRO A 195 -6.64 -20.69 0.54
C PRO A 195 -5.24 -20.77 -0.08
N PRO A 196 -5.13 -20.68 -1.44
CA PRO A 196 -3.84 -20.62 -2.11
C PRO A 196 -2.97 -19.50 -1.54
N SER A 197 -1.67 -19.74 -1.41
CA SER A 197 -0.69 -18.77 -0.88
C SER A 197 -0.51 -17.53 -1.74
N ASP A 198 -0.98 -17.58 -2.99
CA ASP A 198 -0.92 -16.50 -3.98
C ASP A 198 -2.32 -15.95 -4.30
N LEU A 199 -3.24 -16.04 -3.35
CA LEU A 199 -4.61 -15.57 -3.50
C LEU A 199 -4.64 -14.09 -3.86
N ARG A 200 -5.44 -13.76 -4.89
CA ARG A 200 -5.69 -12.40 -5.32
C ARG A 200 -7.16 -12.05 -5.18
N ILE A 201 -7.46 -10.91 -4.56
CA ILE A 201 -8.81 -10.46 -4.27
C ILE A 201 -9.05 -9.16 -5.04
N TRP A 202 -10.09 -9.14 -5.88
CA TRP A 202 -10.49 -7.95 -6.62
C TRP A 202 -11.76 -7.35 -6.03
N ILE A 203 -11.77 -6.03 -5.88
CA ILE A 203 -12.92 -5.28 -5.37
C ILE A 203 -13.47 -4.41 -6.49
N PHE A 204 -14.71 -4.63 -6.87
CA PHE A 204 -15.39 -3.86 -7.90
C PHE A 204 -16.35 -2.84 -7.29
N HIS A 205 -16.24 -1.58 -7.70
CA HIS A 205 -17.06 -0.49 -7.17
C HIS A 205 -18.43 -0.34 -7.86
N LYS A 206 -18.51 -0.74 -9.13
CA LYS A 206 -19.66 -0.47 -9.98
C LYS A 206 -20.63 -1.64 -10.10
N LEU A 207 -20.31 -2.79 -9.54
CA LEU A 207 -21.22 -3.93 -9.51
C LEU A 207 -22.20 -3.77 -8.35
N ALA A 208 -23.49 -3.92 -8.63
CA ALA A 208 -24.59 -3.72 -7.67
C ALA A 208 -24.48 -4.57 -6.39
N ALA A 209 -23.71 -5.62 -6.42
CA ALA A 209 -23.48 -6.55 -5.32
C ALA A 209 -22.04 -6.49 -4.82
N SER A 210 -21.40 -5.37 -4.60
CA SER A 210 -20.08 -5.20 -3.98
C SER A 210 -19.26 -6.50 -3.84
N SER A 211 -19.13 -7.24 -4.94
CA SER A 211 -18.52 -8.56 -4.95
C SER A 211 -17.00 -8.42 -4.94
N ALA A 212 -16.35 -9.06 -3.98
CA ALA A 212 -14.93 -9.31 -4.05
C ALA A 212 -14.72 -10.63 -4.82
N VAL A 213 -14.01 -10.57 -5.93
CA VAL A 213 -13.63 -11.76 -6.69
C VAL A 213 -12.27 -12.23 -6.21
N MET A 214 -12.19 -13.49 -5.85
CA MET A 214 -10.96 -14.14 -5.44
C MET A 214 -10.41 -14.98 -6.59
N LEU A 215 -9.19 -14.69 -7.00
CA LEU A 215 -8.52 -15.39 -8.08
C LEU A 215 -7.15 -15.90 -7.62
N HIS A 216 -6.74 -17.00 -8.22
CA HIS A 216 -5.37 -17.49 -8.09
C HIS A 216 -4.41 -16.58 -8.85
N GLN A 217 -3.28 -16.22 -8.26
CA GLN A 217 -2.31 -15.29 -8.87
C GLN A 217 -1.76 -15.77 -10.22
N GLY A 218 -1.61 -17.06 -10.38
CA GLY A 218 -1.18 -17.70 -11.64
C GLY A 218 -2.25 -17.79 -12.71
N ALA A 219 -3.50 -17.43 -12.42
CA ALA A 219 -4.56 -17.46 -13.42
C ALA A 219 -4.37 -16.31 -14.41
N LEU A 220 -4.18 -16.67 -15.69
CA LEU A 220 -4.29 -15.73 -16.77
C LEU A 220 -5.77 -15.41 -16.96
N VAL A 221 -6.16 -14.22 -16.53
CA VAL A 221 -7.51 -13.72 -16.75
C VAL A 221 -7.51 -12.98 -18.07
N SER A 222 -8.22 -13.53 -19.05
CA SER A 222 -8.38 -12.87 -20.35
C SER A 222 -9.35 -11.70 -20.24
N GLN A 223 -9.30 -10.80 -21.22
CA GLN A 223 -10.25 -9.70 -21.30
C GLN A 223 -11.70 -10.20 -21.47
N ASP A 224 -11.87 -11.38 -22.06
CA ASP A 224 -13.16 -12.00 -22.27
C ASP A 224 -13.70 -12.65 -21.00
N ASP A 225 -12.83 -13.26 -20.16
CA ASP A 225 -13.22 -13.74 -18.82
C ASP A 225 -13.73 -12.59 -17.94
N ILE A 226 -13.08 -11.42 -18.03
CA ILE A 226 -13.53 -10.22 -17.31
C ILE A 226 -14.89 -9.75 -17.85
N LYS A 227 -15.10 -9.75 -19.17
CA LYS A 227 -16.39 -9.35 -19.77
C LYS A 227 -17.49 -10.31 -19.39
N GLU A 228 -17.24 -11.63 -19.47
CA GLU A 228 -18.21 -12.65 -19.07
C GLU A 228 -18.61 -12.50 -17.59
N PHE A 229 -17.65 -12.19 -16.73
CA PHE A 229 -17.90 -11.95 -15.32
C PHE A 229 -18.67 -10.64 -15.05
N LEU A 230 -18.44 -9.61 -15.84
CA LEU A 230 -19.09 -8.30 -15.68
C LEU A 230 -20.49 -8.23 -16.35
N GLY A 231 -20.88 -9.25 -17.14
CA GLY A 231 -22.22 -9.40 -17.77
C GLY A 231 -22.51 -8.35 -18.77
#